data_033a803f72e0906b0527e5587f90f25c
#
_entry.id   033a803f72e0906b0527e5587f90f25c
#
_cell.length_a   1.000
_cell.length_b   1.000
_cell.length_c   1.000
_cell.angle_alpha   90.00
_cell.angle_beta   90.00
_cell.angle_gamma   90.00
#
_symmetry.space_group_name_H-M   'P 1'
#
loop_
_entity.id
_entity.type
_entity.pdbx_description
1 polymer ?
#
loop_
_entity_poly.entity_id
_entity_poly.type
_entity_poly.pdbx_seq_one_letter_code
_entity_poly.pdbx_strand_id
1 'polypeptide(L)'
;AYAEVLPDEKQATTVGFLIRAVAWFARQGIECRRVLSDNGSAYRSKPWRQACEALGLSAKRTRPYTPRTNGKAERFIKTLVHEWAYGLSFQSSEERNRWLSRYLAIYNGRRCHMALAGRTPFQQLGLLRATE
;
A
#
# COMPACT_ATOMS: atom_id res chain seq x y z
N ALA A 1 -2.16 3.63 5.36
CA ALA A 1 -1.67 3.31 4.00
C ALA A 1 -0.16 3.39 3.94
N TYR A 2 0.43 2.60 3.07
CA TYR A 2 1.87 2.57 2.82
C TYR A 2 2.13 2.51 1.31
N ALA A 3 3.15 3.21 0.85
CA ALA A 3 3.52 3.26 -0.54
C ALA A 3 5.02 3.50 -0.69
N GLU A 4 5.58 3.06 -1.81
CA GLU A 4 6.96 3.33 -2.22
C GLU A 4 7.00 3.63 -3.72
N VAL A 5 7.99 4.39 -4.14
CA VAL A 5 8.36 4.51 -5.55
C VAL A 5 9.42 3.45 -5.83
N LEU A 6 9.17 2.61 -6.81
CA LEU A 6 10.06 1.50 -7.17
C LEU A 6 10.67 1.74 -8.55
N PRO A 7 11.90 1.25 -8.80
CA PRO A 7 12.58 1.47 -10.09
C PRO A 7 12.01 0.63 -11.23
N ASP A 8 11.33 -0.49 -10.92
CA ASP A 8 10.80 -1.43 -11.91
C ASP A 8 9.73 -2.33 -11.30
N GLU A 9 9.17 -3.23 -12.09
CA GLU A 9 8.16 -4.21 -11.68
C GLU A 9 8.71 -5.63 -11.66
N LYS A 10 10.01 -5.80 -11.53
CA LYS A 10 10.65 -7.12 -11.51
C LYS A 10 10.30 -7.87 -10.22
N GLN A 11 10.47 -9.20 -10.28
CA GLN A 11 10.13 -10.10 -9.18
C GLN A 11 10.85 -9.72 -7.87
N ALA A 12 12.15 -9.49 -7.92
CA ALA A 12 12.94 -9.15 -6.74
C ALA A 12 12.49 -7.81 -6.12
N THR A 13 12.20 -6.82 -6.95
CA THR A 13 11.74 -5.50 -6.52
C THR A 13 10.38 -5.59 -5.84
N THR A 14 9.47 -6.35 -6.43
CA THR A 14 8.12 -6.55 -5.91
C THR A 14 8.13 -7.31 -4.58
N VAL A 15 8.94 -8.35 -4.47
CA VAL A 15 9.12 -9.11 -3.23
C VAL A 15 9.72 -8.22 -2.12
N GLY A 16 10.73 -7.43 -2.44
CA GLY A 16 11.32 -6.48 -1.49
C GLY A 16 10.30 -5.49 -0.95
N PHE A 17 9.45 -4.96 -1.82
CA PHE A 17 8.35 -4.08 -1.41
C PHE A 17 7.38 -4.79 -0.45
N LEU A 18 6.97 -6.01 -0.77
CA LEU A 18 6.07 -6.79 0.08
C LEU A 18 6.64 -6.96 1.49
N ILE A 19 7.91 -7.32 1.59
CA ILE A 19 8.58 -7.51 2.89
C ILE A 19 8.57 -6.21 3.70
N ARG A 20 8.92 -5.09 3.07
CA ARG A 20 8.94 -3.79 3.74
C ARG A 20 7.54 -3.32 4.13
N ALA A 21 6.54 -3.55 3.29
CA ALA A 21 5.16 -3.19 3.58
C ALA A 21 4.62 -3.98 4.77
N VAL A 22 4.83 -5.30 4.80
CA VAL A 22 4.41 -6.13 5.94
C VAL A 22 5.10 -5.69 7.23
N ALA A 23 6.39 -5.37 7.16
CA ALA A 23 7.14 -4.86 8.32
C ALA A 23 6.59 -3.51 8.79
N TRP A 24 6.25 -2.61 7.87
CA TRP A 24 5.64 -1.33 8.23
C TRP A 24 4.30 -1.52 8.93
N PHE A 25 3.43 -2.38 8.41
CA PHE A 25 2.15 -2.68 9.06
C PHE A 25 2.35 -3.31 10.44
N ALA A 26 3.33 -4.20 10.58
CA ALA A 26 3.64 -4.81 11.88
C ALA A 26 4.04 -3.75 12.92
N ARG A 27 4.80 -2.73 12.51
CA ARG A 27 5.15 -1.62 13.41
C ARG A 27 3.93 -0.80 13.84
N GLN A 28 2.85 -0.82 13.04
CA GLN A 28 1.58 -0.19 13.42
C GLN A 28 0.69 -1.12 14.26
N GLY A 29 1.17 -2.32 14.60
CA GLY A 29 0.39 -3.31 15.32
C GLY A 29 -0.59 -4.10 14.45
N ILE A 30 -0.36 -4.12 13.15
CA ILE A 30 -1.23 -4.83 12.18
C ILE A 30 -0.53 -6.11 11.73
N GLU A 31 -1.20 -7.24 11.91
CA GLU A 31 -0.78 -8.52 11.35
C GLU A 31 -1.40 -8.67 9.95
N CYS A 32 -0.56 -8.67 8.93
CA CYS A 32 -1.02 -8.94 7.56
C CYS A 32 -1.26 -10.44 7.39
N ARG A 33 -2.44 -10.81 6.91
CA ARG A 33 -2.82 -12.20 6.70
C ARG A 33 -3.03 -12.56 5.24
N ARG A 34 -3.38 -11.58 4.43
CA ARG A 34 -3.71 -11.76 3.01
C ARG A 34 -3.11 -10.66 2.17
N VAL A 35 -2.76 -11.00 0.95
CA VAL A 35 -2.36 -10.04 -0.07
C VAL A 35 -3.14 -10.31 -1.35
N LEU A 36 -3.71 -9.25 -1.91
CA LEU A 36 -4.42 -9.29 -3.18
C LEU A 36 -3.63 -8.53 -4.22
N SER A 37 -3.39 -9.13 -5.36
CA SER A 37 -2.68 -8.49 -6.48
C SER A 37 -3.45 -8.69 -7.78
N ASP A 38 -3.01 -8.00 -8.83
CA ASP A 38 -3.44 -8.31 -10.19
C ASP A 38 -2.69 -9.56 -10.71
N ASN A 39 -2.86 -9.87 -12.00
CA ASN A 39 -2.26 -11.03 -12.64
C ASN A 39 -0.93 -10.72 -13.32
N GLY A 40 -0.22 -9.67 -12.92
CA GLY A 40 1.11 -9.35 -13.42
C GLY A 40 2.09 -10.51 -13.24
N SER A 41 3.10 -10.58 -14.10
CA SER A 41 4.03 -11.71 -14.11
C SER A 41 4.80 -11.88 -12.79
N ALA A 42 5.12 -10.77 -12.10
CA ALA A 42 5.80 -10.82 -10.82
C ALA A 42 4.96 -11.54 -9.75
N TYR A 43 3.63 -11.34 -9.76
CA TYR A 43 2.72 -11.95 -8.79
C TYR A 43 2.38 -13.39 -9.08
N ARG A 44 2.73 -13.90 -10.26
CA ARG A 44 2.60 -15.31 -10.63
C ARG A 44 3.90 -16.07 -10.47
N SER A 45 4.95 -15.41 -10.03
CA SER A 45 6.29 -15.97 -9.92
C SER A 45 6.46 -16.85 -8.69
N LYS A 46 7.44 -17.77 -8.76
CA LYS A 46 7.84 -18.60 -7.63
C LYS A 46 8.40 -17.76 -6.47
N PRO A 47 9.29 -16.76 -6.70
CA PRO A 47 9.76 -15.90 -5.62
C PRO A 47 8.66 -15.21 -4.85
N TRP A 48 7.62 -14.73 -5.53
CA TRP A 48 6.46 -14.13 -4.87
C TRP A 48 5.72 -15.10 -3.96
N ARG A 49 5.45 -16.32 -4.46
CA ARG A 49 4.79 -17.36 -3.66
C ARG A 49 5.60 -17.75 -2.44
N GLN A 50 6.93 -17.91 -2.62
CA GLN A 50 7.82 -18.23 -1.50
C GLN A 50 7.86 -17.14 -0.45
N ALA A 51 7.89 -15.87 -0.87
CA ALA A 51 7.84 -14.73 0.05
C ALA A 51 6.52 -14.69 0.82
N CYS A 52 5.39 -14.90 0.16
CA CYS A 52 4.09 -14.94 0.82
C CYS A 52 4.02 -16.07 1.86
N GLU A 53 4.51 -17.26 1.53
CA GLU A 53 4.56 -18.37 2.46
C GLU A 53 5.44 -18.05 3.68
N ALA A 54 6.62 -17.49 3.45
CA ALA A 54 7.56 -17.14 4.51
C ALA A 54 6.97 -16.06 5.45
N LEU A 55 6.15 -15.15 4.92
CA LEU A 55 5.49 -14.10 5.69
C LEU A 55 4.15 -14.52 6.30
N GLY A 56 3.72 -15.74 6.07
CA GLY A 56 2.43 -16.24 6.54
C GLY A 56 1.23 -15.62 5.85
N LEU A 57 1.39 -15.20 4.59
CA LEU A 57 0.34 -14.54 3.82
C LEU A 57 -0.39 -15.52 2.90
N SER A 58 -1.71 -15.39 2.85
CA SER A 58 -2.53 -16.03 1.81
C SER A 58 -2.54 -15.09 0.59
N ALA A 59 -1.88 -15.49 -0.49
CA ALA A 59 -1.80 -14.71 -1.71
C ALA A 59 -2.98 -15.03 -2.62
N LYS A 60 -3.69 -13.98 -3.04
CA LYS A 60 -4.78 -14.08 -4.01
C LYS A 60 -4.56 -13.10 -5.15
N ARG A 61 -5.06 -13.45 -6.32
CA ARG A 61 -5.02 -12.58 -7.50
C ARG A 61 -6.43 -12.23 -7.91
N THR A 62 -6.61 -11.03 -8.47
CA THR A 62 -7.89 -10.62 -9.02
C THR A 62 -8.24 -11.51 -10.22
N ARG A 63 -9.54 -11.79 -10.39
CA ARG A 63 -10.00 -12.51 -11.58
C ARG A 63 -9.83 -11.62 -12.81
N PRO A 64 -9.43 -12.20 -13.95
CA PRO A 64 -9.39 -11.46 -15.22
C PRO A 64 -10.72 -10.75 -15.47
N TYR A 65 -10.66 -9.54 -15.99
CA TYR A 65 -11.84 -8.72 -16.32
C TYR A 65 -12.77 -8.40 -15.16
N THR A 66 -12.27 -8.45 -13.92
CA THR A 66 -13.05 -8.08 -12.72
C THR A 66 -12.35 -6.94 -11.97
N PRO A 67 -12.40 -5.68 -12.49
CA PRO A 67 -11.63 -4.57 -11.92
C PRO A 67 -12.07 -4.15 -10.52
N ARG A 68 -13.28 -4.50 -10.09
CA ARG A 68 -13.83 -4.10 -8.77
C ARG A 68 -13.03 -4.62 -7.59
N THR A 69 -12.37 -5.77 -7.73
CA THR A 69 -11.66 -6.41 -6.63
C THR A 69 -10.39 -5.66 -6.22
N ASN A 70 -9.85 -4.78 -7.10
CA ASN A 70 -8.66 -3.97 -6.81
C ASN A 70 -8.98 -2.47 -6.76
N GLY A 71 -10.25 -2.10 -6.66
CA GLY A 71 -10.69 -0.71 -6.73
C GLY A 71 -10.19 0.17 -5.61
N LYS A 72 -9.99 -0.38 -4.41
CA LYS A 72 -9.46 0.39 -3.27
C LYS A 72 -8.01 0.80 -3.50
N ALA A 73 -7.18 -0.09 -4.01
CA ALA A 73 -5.79 0.22 -4.35
C ALA A 73 -5.71 1.26 -5.47
N GLU A 74 -6.51 1.10 -6.53
CA GLU A 74 -6.58 2.05 -7.63
C GLU A 74 -7.00 3.44 -7.15
N ARG A 75 -8.01 3.51 -6.28
CA ARG A 75 -8.46 4.79 -5.71
C ARG A 75 -7.39 5.45 -4.87
N PHE A 76 -6.68 4.69 -4.05
CA PHE A 76 -5.57 5.21 -3.25
C PHE A 76 -4.44 5.74 -4.15
N ILE A 77 -4.06 5.00 -5.19
CA ILE A 77 -3.02 5.43 -6.14
C ILE A 77 -3.43 6.73 -6.81
N LYS A 78 -4.69 6.86 -7.23
CA LYS A 78 -5.20 8.08 -7.83
C LYS A 78 -5.09 9.28 -6.88
N THR A 79 -5.49 9.11 -5.63
CA THR A 79 -5.36 10.13 -4.58
C THR A 79 -3.89 10.52 -4.37
N LEU A 80 -3.00 9.53 -4.27
CA LEU A 80 -1.57 9.71 -4.09
C LEU A 80 -0.96 10.53 -5.24
N VAL A 81 -1.30 10.20 -6.48
CA VAL A 81 -0.81 10.91 -7.67
C VAL A 81 -1.25 12.36 -7.64
N HIS A 82 -2.51 12.63 -7.35
CA HIS A 82 -3.04 14.00 -7.37
C HIS A 82 -2.55 14.85 -6.19
N GLU A 83 -2.49 14.29 -4.99
CA GLU A 83 -2.19 15.07 -3.78
C GLU A 83 -0.69 15.18 -3.50
N TRP A 84 0.10 14.17 -3.87
CA TRP A 84 1.53 14.18 -3.66
C TRP A 84 2.33 14.48 -4.93
N ALA A 85 2.19 13.65 -5.97
CA ALA A 85 3.07 13.74 -7.14
C ALA A 85 2.83 15.01 -7.96
N TYR A 86 1.60 15.47 -8.06
CA TYR A 86 1.21 16.66 -8.82
C TYR A 86 0.64 17.79 -7.97
N GLY A 87 0.45 17.57 -6.68
CA GLY A 87 -0.13 18.57 -5.78
C GLY A 87 0.81 19.71 -5.41
N LEU A 88 2.11 19.50 -5.54
CA LEU A 88 3.15 20.49 -5.25
C LEU A 88 4.14 20.54 -6.40
N SER A 89 4.80 21.70 -6.56
CA SER A 89 5.89 21.84 -7.51
C SER A 89 7.19 21.32 -6.91
N PHE A 90 7.77 20.33 -7.56
CA PHE A 90 9.07 19.77 -7.15
C PHE A 90 10.12 20.09 -8.23
N GLN A 91 11.34 20.35 -7.81
CA GLN A 91 12.45 20.65 -8.73
C GLN A 91 12.99 19.39 -9.40
N SER A 92 12.78 18.21 -8.78
CA SER A 92 13.27 16.94 -9.32
C SER A 92 12.42 15.79 -8.81
N SER A 93 12.55 14.63 -9.48
CA SER A 93 11.93 13.39 -9.03
C SER A 93 12.48 12.92 -7.68
N GLU A 94 13.75 13.18 -7.42
CA GLU A 94 14.37 12.83 -6.12
C GLU A 94 13.74 13.62 -4.98
N GLU A 95 13.53 14.93 -5.18
CA GLU A 95 12.85 15.76 -4.19
C GLU A 95 11.43 15.27 -3.95
N ARG A 96 10.67 15.03 -5.01
CA ARG A 96 9.31 14.48 -4.93
C ARG A 96 9.28 13.17 -4.14
N ASN A 97 10.20 12.27 -4.41
CA ASN A 97 10.24 10.97 -3.76
C ASN A 97 10.59 11.07 -2.27
N ARG A 98 11.44 12.03 -1.90
CA ARG A 98 11.74 12.29 -0.48
C ARG A 98 10.52 12.77 0.30
N TRP A 99 9.60 13.49 -0.33
CA TRP A 99 8.38 13.99 0.31
C TRP A 99 7.30 12.92 0.49
N LEU A 100 7.46 11.74 -0.13
CA LEU A 100 6.46 10.68 -0.04
C LEU A 100 6.22 10.23 1.41
N SER A 101 7.26 10.01 2.19
CA SER A 101 7.13 9.61 3.61
C SER A 101 6.34 10.63 4.41
N ARG A 102 6.59 11.91 4.18
CA ARG A 102 5.88 13.00 4.84
C ARG A 102 4.41 13.05 4.41
N TYR A 103 4.16 12.86 3.12
CA TYR A 103 2.79 12.79 2.63
C TYR A 103 2.03 11.62 3.25
N LEU A 104 2.65 10.45 3.36
CA LEU A 104 2.01 9.29 3.99
C LEU A 104 1.72 9.53 5.48
N ALA A 105 2.58 10.24 6.19
CA ALA A 105 2.31 10.63 7.57
C ALA A 105 1.07 11.54 7.66
N ILE A 106 0.92 12.48 6.74
CA ILE A 106 -0.28 13.34 6.65
C ILE A 106 -1.51 12.51 6.27
N TYR A 107 -1.39 11.64 5.28
CA TYR A 107 -2.50 10.79 4.85
C TYR A 107 -3.02 9.94 5.99
N ASN A 108 -2.14 9.28 6.72
CA ASN A 108 -2.53 8.37 7.81
C ASN A 108 -2.96 9.10 9.09
N GLY A 109 -2.35 10.22 9.40
CA GLY A 109 -2.54 10.90 10.68
C GLY A 109 -3.45 12.14 10.64
N ARG A 110 -3.67 12.72 9.48
CA ARG A 110 -4.40 14.00 9.36
C ARG A 110 -5.49 14.01 8.30
N ARG A 111 -5.36 13.21 7.23
CA ARG A 111 -6.34 13.22 6.16
C ARG A 111 -7.60 12.47 6.56
N CYS A 112 -8.72 13.19 6.62
CA CYS A 112 -10.03 12.62 6.94
C CYS A 112 -10.67 11.98 5.71
N HIS A 113 -11.42 10.91 5.94
CA HIS A 113 -12.10 10.15 4.88
C HIS A 113 -13.59 10.00 5.18
N MET A 114 -14.43 10.29 4.20
CA MET A 114 -15.89 10.12 4.33
C MET A 114 -16.24 8.66 4.62
N ALA A 115 -15.59 7.71 3.97
CA ALA A 115 -15.81 6.28 4.19
C ALA A 115 -15.46 5.83 5.61
N LEU A 116 -14.69 6.63 6.36
CA LEU A 116 -14.34 6.38 7.75
C LEU A 116 -15.08 7.31 8.72
N ALA A 117 -16.23 7.84 8.30
CA ALA A 117 -17.03 8.77 9.09
C ALA A 117 -16.24 10.03 9.50
N GLY A 118 -15.40 10.55 8.61
CA GLY A 118 -14.56 11.73 8.83
C GLY A 118 -13.29 11.46 9.61
N ARG A 119 -12.97 10.21 9.94
CA ARG A 119 -11.76 9.86 10.66
C ARG A 119 -10.57 9.68 9.72
N THR A 120 -9.36 9.83 10.26
CA THR A 120 -8.12 9.47 9.57
C THR A 120 -7.89 7.95 9.64
N PRO A 121 -7.03 7.38 8.77
CA PRO A 121 -6.68 5.97 8.87
C PRO A 121 -6.16 5.55 10.25
N PHE A 122 -5.31 6.35 10.89
CA PHE A 122 -4.79 6.01 12.23
C PHE A 122 -5.87 6.09 13.30
N GLN A 123 -6.80 7.04 13.21
CA GLN A 123 -7.94 7.10 14.13
C GLN A 123 -8.83 5.86 14.00
N GLN A 124 -9.11 5.43 12.77
CA GLN A 124 -9.88 4.23 12.51
C GLN A 124 -9.18 2.99 13.05
N LEU A 125 -7.87 2.88 12.85
CA LEU A 125 -7.06 1.79 13.39
C LEU A 125 -7.16 1.74 14.93
N GLY A 126 -7.06 2.90 15.59
CA GLY A 126 -7.19 3.00 17.04
C GLY A 126 -8.54 2.47 17.54
N LEU A 127 -9.64 2.81 16.85
CA LEU A 127 -10.97 2.30 17.19
C LEU A 127 -11.07 0.79 17.04
N LEU A 128 -10.56 0.23 15.95
CA LEU A 128 -10.56 -1.21 15.71
C LEU A 128 -9.77 -1.96 16.78
N ARG A 129 -8.62 -1.42 17.20
CA ARG A 129 -7.79 -2.02 18.25
C ARG A 129 -8.42 -1.92 19.64
N ALA A 130 -9.20 -0.89 19.90
CA ALA A 130 -9.88 -0.71 21.18
C ALA A 130 -11.04 -1.71 21.39
N THR A 131 -11.53 -2.35 20.32
CA THR A 131 -12.62 -3.34 20.39
C THR A 131 -12.11 -4.78 20.43
N GLU A 132 -10.82 -5.00 20.35
CA GLU A 132 -10.21 -6.34 20.44
C GLU A 132 -10.11 -6.84 21.89
#